data_e6df6cdc3994d091579c58b222ff71ea
#
_entry.id   e6df6cdc3994d091579c58b222ff71ea
#
_cell.length_a   1.000
_cell.length_b   1.000
_cell.length_c   1.000
_cell.angle_alpha   90.00
_cell.angle_beta   90.00
_cell.angle_gamma   90.00
#
_symmetry.space_group_name_H-M   'P 1'
#
loop_
_entity.id
_entity.type
_entity.pdbx_description
1 polymer ?
#
loop_
_entity_poly.entity_id
_entity_poly.type
_entity_poly.pdbx_seq_one_letter_code
_entity_poly.pdbx_strand_id
1 'polypeptide(L)'
;MTSPNPTSPLRCSVVIPVYNRGDLLRAVLERLVVQTMSPDSFEVLVCDDGSTEPLDAVIRSFVNSLPNIRHLRQPNQGPAAARNLGIEHAAADIVLFLDSDVLPEPEVVDALTRALEQHADWQGAEARLVPTGGAATAVWEAPRSDTGGHYHTAGIAYRRATLKAVGGLDEGFSRAACEDVELAVQILPHGPIGFVPEAVVYHPRRRRTVVSAWKARRNWRFVQILACRCGFVAWPANTTNWPRLQTATCATLKLPFGRALSAMKSIGRSPADAVAGLGLAIVDCIAGTSMLPTILFGSIPQRQSRFLPGPRAPT
;
A
#
# COMPACT_ATOMS: atom_id res chain seq x y z
N MET A 1 36.44 -15.81 -23.77
CA MET A 1 35.08 -15.53 -23.29
C MET A 1 35.09 -15.85 -21.81
N THR A 2 35.26 -14.86 -20.96
CA THR A 2 35.28 -15.00 -19.50
C THR A 2 33.85 -15.21 -19.04
N SER A 3 33.56 -16.33 -18.40
CA SER A 3 32.30 -16.57 -17.69
C SER A 3 32.00 -15.39 -16.78
N PRO A 4 30.76 -14.89 -16.72
CA PRO A 4 30.41 -13.86 -15.76
C PRO A 4 30.70 -14.44 -14.35
N ASN A 5 31.45 -13.69 -13.58
CA ASN A 5 31.73 -13.95 -12.17
C ASN A 5 30.38 -14.13 -11.45
N PRO A 6 30.23 -15.03 -10.44
CA PRO A 6 28.98 -15.18 -9.72
C PRO A 6 28.59 -13.81 -9.16
N THR A 7 27.47 -13.29 -9.65
CA THR A 7 26.88 -12.01 -9.21
C THR A 7 26.75 -12.04 -7.69
N SER A 8 27.19 -10.98 -7.01
CA SER A 8 26.93 -10.78 -5.58
C SER A 8 25.45 -11.06 -5.30
N PRO A 9 25.13 -11.69 -4.16
CA PRO A 9 23.74 -12.02 -3.87
C PRO A 9 22.89 -10.74 -3.87
N LEU A 10 21.68 -10.82 -4.45
CA LEU A 10 20.73 -9.71 -4.45
C LEU A 10 20.39 -9.33 -3.00
N ARG A 11 20.52 -8.04 -2.68
CA ARG A 11 20.24 -7.50 -1.35
C ARG A 11 18.77 -7.11 -1.18
N CYS A 12 18.10 -6.69 -2.28
CA CYS A 12 16.72 -6.21 -2.24
C CYS A 12 15.94 -6.66 -3.47
N SER A 13 14.67 -7.04 -3.28
CA SER A 13 13.68 -7.25 -4.33
C SER A 13 12.68 -6.12 -4.28
N VAL A 14 12.69 -5.22 -5.26
CA VAL A 14 11.71 -4.12 -5.39
C VAL A 14 10.47 -4.65 -6.09
N VAL A 15 9.32 -4.64 -5.42
CA VAL A 15 8.04 -5.14 -5.93
C VAL A 15 7.14 -3.97 -6.29
N ILE A 16 6.72 -3.89 -7.55
CA ILE A 16 5.87 -2.81 -8.09
C ILE A 16 4.59 -3.42 -8.66
N PRO A 17 3.45 -3.34 -7.95
CA PRO A 17 2.17 -3.75 -8.51
C PRO A 17 1.71 -2.72 -9.54
N VAL A 18 1.25 -3.18 -10.71
CA VAL A 18 0.79 -2.29 -11.79
C VAL A 18 -0.47 -2.82 -12.46
N TYR A 19 -1.38 -1.91 -12.79
CA TYR A 19 -2.55 -2.18 -13.62
C TYR A 19 -2.91 -0.95 -14.46
N ASN A 20 -2.75 -1.05 -15.80
CA ASN A 20 -3.04 0.02 -16.76
C ASN A 20 -2.40 1.37 -16.38
N ARG A 21 -1.07 1.43 -16.18
CA ARG A 21 -0.32 2.63 -15.76
C ARG A 21 1.09 2.66 -16.35
N GLY A 22 1.24 2.38 -17.65
CA GLY A 22 2.54 2.29 -18.31
C GLY A 22 3.39 3.55 -18.17
N ASP A 23 2.79 4.74 -18.33
CA ASP A 23 3.50 6.02 -18.21
C ASP A 23 3.98 6.28 -16.76
N LEU A 24 3.16 5.95 -15.77
CA LEU A 24 3.54 6.08 -14.37
C LEU A 24 4.63 5.07 -13.99
N LEU A 25 4.49 3.83 -14.45
CA LEU A 25 5.52 2.80 -14.28
C LEU A 25 6.86 3.26 -14.86
N ARG A 26 6.86 3.87 -16.05
CA ARG A 26 8.08 4.43 -16.66
C ARG A 26 8.77 5.41 -15.71
N ALA A 27 8.03 6.35 -15.13
CA ALA A 27 8.58 7.34 -14.22
C ALA A 27 9.19 6.70 -12.95
N VAL A 28 8.58 5.65 -12.41
CA VAL A 28 9.15 4.88 -11.27
C VAL A 28 10.43 4.18 -11.69
N LEU A 29 10.46 3.52 -12.87
CA LEU A 29 11.65 2.81 -13.36
C LEU A 29 12.80 3.79 -13.64
N GLU A 30 12.54 4.98 -14.18
CA GLU A 30 13.55 6.04 -14.33
C GLU A 30 14.19 6.44 -13.01
N ARG A 31 13.41 6.49 -11.92
CA ARG A 31 13.92 6.75 -10.56
C ARG A 31 14.73 5.57 -10.01
N LEU A 32 14.40 4.34 -10.38
CA LEU A 32 15.16 3.17 -9.98
C LEU A 32 16.51 3.05 -10.70
N VAL A 33 16.63 3.57 -11.91
CA VAL A 33 17.92 3.61 -12.64
C VAL A 33 18.96 4.47 -11.93
N VAL A 34 18.53 5.52 -11.23
CA VAL A 34 19.43 6.47 -10.55
C VAL A 34 19.61 6.20 -9.06
N GLN A 35 19.24 5.00 -8.58
CA GLN A 35 19.45 4.61 -7.18
C GLN A 35 20.95 4.52 -6.85
N THR A 36 21.29 4.85 -5.60
CA THR A 36 22.68 4.76 -5.09
C THR A 36 23.13 3.30 -4.90
N MET A 37 22.20 2.37 -4.68
CA MET A 37 22.48 0.95 -4.70
C MET A 37 22.81 0.51 -6.14
N SER A 38 23.88 -0.27 -6.31
CA SER A 38 24.23 -0.83 -7.63
C SER A 38 23.06 -1.61 -8.23
N PRO A 39 22.72 -1.41 -9.52
CA PRO A 39 21.63 -2.11 -10.18
C PRO A 39 21.81 -3.64 -10.24
N ASP A 40 23.04 -4.13 -10.09
CA ASP A 40 23.32 -5.56 -9.97
C ASP A 40 22.99 -6.13 -8.56
N SER A 41 22.81 -5.26 -7.56
CA SER A 41 22.58 -5.65 -6.16
C SER A 41 21.11 -5.72 -5.79
N PHE A 42 20.19 -5.32 -6.68
CA PHE A 42 18.75 -5.46 -6.46
C PHE A 42 18.04 -5.93 -7.73
N GLU A 43 16.88 -6.50 -7.55
CA GLU A 43 15.96 -6.82 -8.67
C GLU A 43 14.72 -5.94 -8.63
N VAL A 44 14.08 -5.78 -9.78
CA VAL A 44 12.80 -5.08 -9.92
C VAL A 44 11.76 -6.06 -10.46
N LEU A 45 10.75 -6.35 -9.65
CA LEU A 45 9.64 -7.22 -9.99
C LEU A 45 8.42 -6.36 -10.33
N VAL A 46 8.16 -6.19 -11.63
CA VAL A 46 6.96 -5.52 -12.13
C VAL A 46 5.83 -6.53 -12.14
N CYS A 47 4.91 -6.41 -11.18
CA CYS A 47 3.79 -7.34 -10.96
C CYS A 47 2.53 -6.81 -11.67
N ASP A 48 2.34 -7.19 -12.92
CA ASP A 48 1.20 -6.80 -13.77
C ASP A 48 -0.06 -7.57 -13.39
N ASP A 49 -1.01 -6.87 -12.83
CA ASP A 49 -2.32 -7.40 -12.41
C ASP A 49 -3.34 -7.46 -13.56
N GLY A 50 -2.90 -7.97 -14.73
CA GLY A 50 -3.75 -8.19 -15.89
C GLY A 50 -4.06 -6.93 -16.70
N SER A 51 -3.09 -6.04 -16.89
CA SER A 51 -3.24 -4.82 -17.71
C SER A 51 -3.73 -5.14 -19.12
N THR A 52 -4.59 -4.27 -19.64
CA THR A 52 -5.07 -4.32 -21.03
C THR A 52 -4.11 -3.58 -21.97
N GLU A 53 -3.32 -2.65 -21.46
CA GLU A 53 -2.24 -1.99 -22.19
C GLU A 53 -0.94 -2.81 -22.14
N PRO A 54 -0.13 -2.81 -23.20
CA PRO A 54 1.12 -3.57 -23.25
C PRO A 54 2.20 -2.86 -22.41
N LEU A 55 2.59 -3.44 -21.28
CA LEU A 55 3.69 -2.94 -20.45
C LEU A 55 5.08 -3.41 -20.91
N ASP A 56 5.15 -4.46 -21.75
CA ASP A 56 6.40 -5.05 -22.20
C ASP A 56 7.36 -4.07 -22.87
N ALA A 57 6.84 -3.12 -23.67
CA ALA A 57 7.68 -2.14 -24.34
C ALA A 57 8.35 -1.18 -23.33
N VAL A 58 7.60 -0.80 -22.29
CA VAL A 58 8.12 0.03 -21.20
C VAL A 58 9.21 -0.74 -20.46
N ILE A 59 8.93 -1.98 -20.01
CA ILE A 59 9.85 -2.79 -19.21
C ILE A 59 11.13 -3.10 -19.99
N ARG A 60 11.01 -3.51 -21.28
CA ARG A 60 12.17 -3.80 -22.14
C ARG A 60 13.09 -2.61 -22.33
N SER A 61 12.58 -1.37 -22.28
CA SER A 61 13.43 -0.19 -22.42
C SER A 61 14.40 0.00 -21.24
N PHE A 62 14.24 -0.70 -20.14
CA PHE A 62 15.06 -0.60 -18.92
C PHE A 62 16.01 -1.78 -18.68
N VAL A 63 15.96 -2.86 -19.48
CA VAL A 63 16.77 -4.08 -19.22
C VAL A 63 18.27 -3.84 -19.19
N ASN A 64 18.77 -2.84 -19.93
CA ASN A 64 20.20 -2.49 -19.92
C ASN A 64 20.60 -1.70 -18.67
N SER A 65 19.69 -0.93 -18.08
CA SER A 65 19.96 -0.10 -16.89
C SER A 65 19.55 -0.79 -15.59
N LEU A 66 18.60 -1.71 -15.65
CA LEU A 66 18.11 -2.54 -14.55
C LEU A 66 18.22 -4.02 -14.98
N PRO A 67 19.42 -4.63 -14.90
CA PRO A 67 19.68 -5.95 -15.50
C PRO A 67 18.83 -7.07 -14.86
N ASN A 68 18.38 -6.88 -13.63
CA ASN A 68 17.55 -7.84 -12.91
C ASN A 68 16.05 -7.47 -12.93
N ILE A 69 15.58 -6.69 -13.94
CA ILE A 69 14.15 -6.39 -14.09
C ILE A 69 13.38 -7.59 -14.63
N ARG A 70 12.25 -7.90 -14.03
CA ARG A 70 11.38 -9.01 -14.43
C ARG A 70 9.94 -8.55 -14.53
N HIS A 71 9.23 -9.01 -15.57
CA HIS A 71 7.80 -8.83 -15.75
C HIS A 71 7.07 -10.09 -15.28
N LEU A 72 6.28 -9.96 -14.25
CA LEU A 72 5.40 -11.01 -13.70
C LEU A 72 3.97 -10.62 -13.99
N ARG A 73 3.16 -11.54 -14.54
CA ARG A 73 1.78 -11.22 -14.91
C ARG A 73 0.81 -12.24 -14.33
N GLN A 74 -0.33 -11.73 -13.84
CA GLN A 74 -1.47 -12.53 -13.37
C GLN A 74 -2.80 -11.98 -13.93
N PRO A 75 -3.91 -12.74 -13.90
CA PRO A 75 -5.24 -12.19 -14.06
C PRO A 75 -5.52 -11.14 -12.98
N ASN A 76 -6.35 -10.12 -13.28
CA ASN A 76 -6.66 -9.06 -12.33
C ASN A 76 -7.33 -9.60 -11.05
N GLN A 77 -6.62 -9.52 -9.94
CA GLN A 77 -7.04 -9.98 -8.60
C GLN A 77 -6.86 -8.90 -7.53
N GLY A 78 -6.37 -7.73 -7.93
CA GLY A 78 -6.16 -6.60 -7.03
C GLY A 78 -4.72 -6.45 -6.52
N PRO A 79 -4.42 -5.30 -5.89
CA PRO A 79 -3.06 -4.91 -5.54
C PRO A 79 -2.41 -5.82 -4.48
N ALA A 80 -3.19 -6.40 -3.57
CA ALA A 80 -2.67 -7.35 -2.58
C ALA A 80 -2.14 -8.62 -3.27
N ALA A 81 -2.91 -9.18 -4.21
CA ALA A 81 -2.51 -10.35 -4.97
C ALA A 81 -1.27 -10.08 -5.86
N ALA A 82 -1.21 -8.90 -6.49
CA ALA A 82 -0.05 -8.50 -7.28
C ALA A 82 1.22 -8.36 -6.43
N ARG A 83 1.13 -7.80 -5.22
CA ARG A 83 2.27 -7.75 -4.28
C ARG A 83 2.67 -9.14 -3.79
N ASN A 84 1.71 -10.02 -3.52
CA ASN A 84 1.99 -11.40 -3.15
C ASN A 84 2.70 -12.17 -4.27
N LEU A 85 2.35 -11.94 -5.53
CA LEU A 85 3.09 -12.47 -6.68
C LEU A 85 4.56 -12.04 -6.63
N GLY A 86 4.82 -10.77 -6.28
CA GLY A 86 6.19 -10.27 -6.08
C GLY A 86 6.90 -10.95 -4.91
N ILE A 87 6.26 -11.12 -3.75
CA ILE A 87 6.84 -11.83 -2.58
C ILE A 87 7.22 -13.28 -2.94
N GLU A 88 6.37 -13.94 -3.70
CA GLU A 88 6.58 -15.33 -4.14
C GLU A 88 7.84 -15.47 -4.99
N HIS A 89 8.03 -14.54 -5.93
CA HIS A 89 9.13 -14.56 -6.91
C HIS A 89 10.38 -13.79 -6.48
N ALA A 90 10.35 -13.09 -5.34
CA ALA A 90 11.49 -12.36 -4.79
C ALA A 90 12.66 -13.31 -4.50
N ALA A 91 13.86 -12.95 -4.97
CA ALA A 91 15.10 -13.70 -4.76
C ALA A 91 15.86 -13.20 -3.52
N ALA A 92 15.78 -11.88 -3.22
CA ALA A 92 16.45 -11.31 -2.06
C ALA A 92 15.69 -11.59 -0.74
N ASP A 93 16.39 -11.43 0.39
CA ASP A 93 15.81 -11.59 1.73
C ASP A 93 15.04 -10.35 2.20
N ILE A 94 15.23 -9.23 1.54
CA ILE A 94 14.50 -7.98 1.78
C ILE A 94 13.60 -7.69 0.58
N VAL A 95 12.32 -7.42 0.83
CA VAL A 95 11.32 -7.05 -0.18
C VAL A 95 10.87 -5.63 0.09
N LEU A 96 11.12 -4.73 -0.87
CA LEU A 96 10.68 -3.34 -0.85
C LEU A 96 9.44 -3.19 -1.73
N PHE A 97 8.35 -2.69 -1.18
CA PHE A 97 7.16 -2.31 -1.93
C PHE A 97 7.23 -0.85 -2.35
N LEU A 98 7.00 -0.59 -3.63
CA LEU A 98 6.77 0.73 -4.22
C LEU A 98 5.50 0.68 -5.07
N ASP A 99 4.66 1.70 -4.99
CA ASP A 99 3.52 1.82 -5.88
C ASP A 99 3.96 2.25 -7.28
N SER A 100 3.17 1.94 -8.30
CA SER A 100 3.50 2.26 -9.71
C SER A 100 3.40 3.75 -10.07
N ASP A 101 3.19 4.63 -9.11
CA ASP A 101 3.00 6.07 -9.30
C ASP A 101 3.73 6.94 -8.26
N VAL A 102 4.72 6.36 -7.57
CA VAL A 102 5.59 7.10 -6.64
C VAL A 102 6.91 7.46 -7.31
N LEU A 103 7.63 8.40 -6.71
CA LEU A 103 8.94 8.83 -7.18
C LEU A 103 9.94 8.69 -6.01
N PRO A 104 10.65 7.56 -5.89
CA PRO A 104 11.66 7.38 -4.85
C PRO A 104 12.88 8.26 -5.13
N GLU A 105 13.44 8.87 -4.07
CA GLU A 105 14.74 9.52 -4.11
C GLU A 105 15.87 8.48 -4.31
N PRO A 106 17.06 8.89 -4.78
CA PRO A 106 18.13 7.96 -5.12
C PRO A 106 18.60 7.04 -3.99
N GLU A 107 18.42 7.42 -2.75
CA GLU A 107 18.87 6.68 -1.57
C GLU A 107 17.88 5.63 -1.07
N VAL A 108 16.66 5.62 -1.56
CA VAL A 108 15.54 4.84 -0.96
C VAL A 108 15.84 3.35 -0.88
N VAL A 109 16.28 2.72 -1.98
CA VAL A 109 16.54 1.28 -2.00
C VAL A 109 17.68 0.92 -1.05
N ASP A 110 18.77 1.70 -1.06
CA ASP A 110 19.93 1.45 -0.21
C ASP A 110 19.66 1.76 1.26
N ALA A 111 18.99 2.88 1.58
CA ALA A 111 18.70 3.28 2.95
C ALA A 111 17.80 2.28 3.67
N LEU A 112 16.69 1.84 3.04
CA LEU A 112 15.78 0.86 3.62
C LEU A 112 16.42 -0.52 3.77
N THR A 113 17.23 -0.92 2.79
CA THR A 113 17.95 -2.20 2.84
C THR A 113 18.96 -2.20 3.96
N ARG A 114 19.83 -1.17 4.05
CA ARG A 114 20.81 -1.02 5.12
C ARG A 114 20.18 -0.94 6.51
N ALA A 115 19.06 -0.25 6.64
CA ALA A 115 18.36 -0.18 7.92
C ALA A 115 17.98 -1.58 8.41
N LEU A 116 17.45 -2.45 7.54
CA LEU A 116 17.13 -3.83 7.90
C LEU A 116 18.38 -4.72 8.11
N GLU A 117 19.50 -4.46 7.42
CA GLU A 117 20.75 -5.16 7.63
C GLU A 117 21.38 -4.78 8.98
N GLN A 118 21.30 -3.51 9.40
CA GLN A 118 21.85 -2.99 10.64
C GLN A 118 21.01 -3.32 11.88
N HIS A 119 19.70 -3.44 11.72
CA HIS A 119 18.76 -3.75 12.80
C HIS A 119 18.17 -5.14 12.63
N ALA A 120 18.86 -6.15 13.18
CA ALA A 120 18.46 -7.55 13.04
C ALA A 120 17.10 -7.88 13.66
N ASP A 121 16.67 -7.11 14.65
CA ASP A 121 15.37 -7.20 15.31
C ASP A 121 14.23 -6.58 14.50
N TRP A 122 14.50 -5.66 13.55
CA TRP A 122 13.47 -5.05 12.72
C TRP A 122 12.91 -6.03 11.68
N GLN A 123 11.60 -6.07 11.58
CA GLN A 123 10.90 -6.88 10.57
C GLN A 123 10.49 -6.08 9.34
N GLY A 124 10.51 -4.75 9.45
CA GLY A 124 10.26 -3.82 8.36
C GLY A 124 10.94 -2.48 8.58
N ALA A 125 11.01 -1.69 7.51
CA ALA A 125 11.56 -0.33 7.49
C ALA A 125 10.68 0.55 6.60
N GLU A 126 10.10 1.61 7.16
CA GLU A 126 9.17 2.53 6.50
C GLU A 126 9.90 3.78 6.02
N ALA A 127 9.69 4.16 4.75
CA ALA A 127 10.18 5.39 4.17
C ALA A 127 9.32 6.60 4.58
N ARG A 128 9.90 7.78 4.48
CA ARG A 128 9.17 9.04 4.56
C ARG A 128 8.39 9.29 3.29
N LEU A 129 7.06 9.42 3.37
CA LEU A 129 6.20 9.75 2.24
C LEU A 129 5.88 11.24 2.21
N VAL A 130 6.21 11.87 1.07
CA VAL A 130 6.01 13.32 0.86
C VAL A 130 5.02 13.55 -0.28
N PRO A 131 3.85 14.14 -0.02
CA PRO A 131 2.89 14.49 -1.07
C PRO A 131 3.43 15.57 -2.01
N THR A 132 3.34 15.35 -3.34
CA THR A 132 3.79 16.31 -4.37
C THR A 132 2.71 16.63 -5.38
N GLY A 133 2.88 17.75 -6.10
CA GLY A 133 1.93 18.22 -7.11
C GLY A 133 0.57 18.57 -6.53
N GLY A 134 -0.34 19.06 -7.38
CA GLY A 134 -1.69 19.45 -7.01
C GLY A 134 -1.75 20.57 -5.97
N ALA A 135 -2.96 21.07 -5.70
CA ALA A 135 -3.17 22.05 -4.65
C ALA A 135 -3.36 21.35 -3.28
N ALA A 136 -2.88 21.96 -2.18
CA ALA A 136 -3.14 21.45 -0.83
C ALA A 136 -4.58 21.82 -0.39
N THR A 137 -5.58 21.19 -1.01
CA THR A 137 -7.00 21.42 -0.73
C THR A 137 -7.68 20.11 -0.34
N ALA A 138 -8.92 20.19 0.12
CA ALA A 138 -9.70 19.03 0.58
C ALA A 138 -9.94 17.93 -0.48
N VAL A 139 -9.74 18.25 -1.75
CA VAL A 139 -9.97 17.33 -2.87
C VAL A 139 -8.70 16.74 -3.48
N TRP A 140 -7.52 17.21 -3.06
CA TRP A 140 -6.23 16.68 -3.51
C TRP A 140 -5.61 15.85 -2.39
N GLU A 141 -5.49 14.56 -2.60
CA GLU A 141 -5.05 13.59 -1.60
C GLU A 141 -3.83 12.80 -2.07
N ALA A 142 -2.92 12.54 -1.16
CA ALA A 142 -1.86 11.55 -1.25
C ALA A 142 -1.51 11.06 0.16
N PRO A 143 -0.99 9.84 0.30
CA PRO A 143 -0.40 9.37 1.55
C PRO A 143 0.72 10.30 2.02
N ARG A 144 0.86 10.46 3.33
CA ARG A 144 1.93 11.22 3.98
C ARG A 144 2.38 10.45 5.22
N SER A 145 3.69 10.29 5.38
CA SER A 145 4.30 9.73 6.58
C SER A 145 5.57 10.52 6.90
N ASP A 146 5.53 11.37 7.91
CA ASP A 146 6.69 12.16 8.35
C ASP A 146 7.39 11.55 9.58
N THR A 147 6.73 10.63 10.29
CA THR A 147 7.19 10.09 11.57
C THR A 147 7.12 8.57 11.67
N GLY A 148 6.68 7.89 10.60
CA GLY A 148 6.42 6.45 10.61
C GLY A 148 5.11 6.05 11.31
N GLY A 149 4.85 4.73 11.31
CA GLY A 149 3.63 4.17 11.90
C GLY A 149 2.39 4.20 11.00
N HIS A 150 2.56 4.50 9.72
CA HIS A 150 1.49 4.50 8.71
C HIS A 150 1.52 3.25 7.83
N TYR A 151 2.69 2.62 7.67
CA TYR A 151 2.93 1.34 7.00
C TYR A 151 2.51 1.28 5.53
N HIS A 152 2.49 2.41 4.83
CA HIS A 152 2.06 2.47 3.44
C HIS A 152 2.97 1.66 2.51
N THR A 153 2.39 0.77 1.71
CA THR A 153 3.13 -0.01 0.69
C THR A 153 3.70 0.84 -0.45
N ALA A 154 3.49 2.14 -0.42
CA ALA A 154 4.10 3.10 -1.34
C ALA A 154 5.60 3.35 -1.08
N GLY A 155 6.16 2.86 0.04
CA GLY A 155 7.56 3.00 0.41
C GLY A 155 7.87 2.27 1.71
N ILE A 156 7.90 0.94 1.69
CA ILE A 156 8.19 0.14 2.88
C ILE A 156 8.88 -1.16 2.50
N ALA A 157 9.93 -1.50 3.23
CA ALA A 157 10.65 -2.76 3.08
C ALA A 157 10.35 -3.70 4.25
N TYR A 158 10.34 -5.01 3.97
CA TYR A 158 10.12 -6.06 4.97
C TYR A 158 11.08 -7.22 4.76
N ARG A 159 11.33 -8.00 5.82
CA ARG A 159 12.00 -9.30 5.69
C ARG A 159 11.07 -10.28 4.97
N ARG A 160 11.55 -10.88 3.87
CA ARG A 160 10.78 -11.84 3.08
C ARG A 160 10.33 -13.05 3.90
N ALA A 161 11.16 -13.52 4.81
CA ALA A 161 10.83 -14.63 5.71
C ALA A 161 9.60 -14.31 6.56
N THR A 162 9.53 -13.10 7.13
CA THR A 162 8.39 -12.65 7.94
C THR A 162 7.14 -12.46 7.09
N LEU A 163 7.27 -11.85 5.89
CA LEU A 163 6.16 -11.74 4.94
C LEU A 163 5.53 -13.10 4.65
N LYS A 164 6.36 -14.13 4.38
CA LYS A 164 5.87 -15.49 4.13
C LYS A 164 5.27 -16.13 5.38
N ALA A 165 5.88 -15.93 6.55
CA ALA A 165 5.40 -16.50 7.82
C ALA A 165 4.02 -15.97 8.21
N VAL A 166 3.75 -14.67 7.97
CA VAL A 166 2.43 -14.06 8.23
C VAL A 166 1.43 -14.29 7.10
N GLY A 167 1.85 -14.90 5.99
CA GLY A 167 0.99 -15.22 4.87
C GLY A 167 0.83 -14.12 3.83
N GLY A 168 1.76 -13.17 3.75
CA GLY A 168 1.73 -12.05 2.81
C GLY A 168 0.58 -11.07 3.08
N LEU A 169 0.15 -10.32 2.06
CA LEU A 169 -1.03 -9.45 2.12
C LEU A 169 -2.31 -10.29 2.02
N ASP A 170 -3.38 -9.85 2.65
CA ASP A 170 -4.69 -10.49 2.53
C ASP A 170 -5.35 -10.18 1.19
N GLU A 171 -5.46 -11.17 0.32
CA GLU A 171 -6.06 -11.04 -1.02
C GLU A 171 -7.57 -10.79 -0.99
N GLY A 172 -8.22 -10.95 0.17
CA GLY A 172 -9.59 -10.49 0.39
C GLY A 172 -9.77 -8.98 0.26
N PHE A 173 -8.67 -8.20 0.37
CA PHE A 173 -8.64 -6.79 0.04
C PHE A 173 -8.42 -6.61 -1.48
N SER A 174 -9.46 -6.82 -2.26
CA SER A 174 -9.41 -6.74 -3.72
C SER A 174 -9.16 -5.32 -4.29
N ARG A 175 -8.95 -4.32 -3.43
CA ARG A 175 -8.67 -2.92 -3.77
C ARG A 175 -7.67 -2.35 -2.78
N ALA A 176 -6.90 -1.33 -3.21
CA ALA A 176 -6.02 -0.59 -2.32
C ALA A 176 -6.84 0.14 -1.23
N ALA A 177 -6.92 -0.48 -0.06
CA ALA A 177 -7.61 0.05 1.12
C ALA A 177 -7.29 -0.81 2.35
N CYS A 178 -6.39 -0.35 3.18
CA CYS A 178 -6.03 -0.92 4.49
C CYS A 178 -5.33 -2.31 4.47
N GLU A 179 -5.03 -2.88 3.30
CA GLU A 179 -4.28 -4.13 3.19
C GLU A 179 -2.84 -3.98 3.72
N ASP A 180 -2.30 -2.77 3.64
CA ASP A 180 -0.99 -2.36 4.15
C ASP A 180 -0.94 -2.33 5.67
N VAL A 181 -1.91 -1.69 6.30
CA VAL A 181 -2.03 -1.64 7.76
C VAL A 181 -2.35 -3.02 8.34
N GLU A 182 -3.20 -3.80 7.65
CA GLU A 182 -3.49 -5.19 8.05
C GLU A 182 -2.23 -6.05 8.07
N LEU A 183 -1.41 -5.96 7.01
CA LEU A 183 -0.12 -6.64 6.95
C LEU A 183 0.80 -6.21 8.11
N ALA A 184 0.92 -4.91 8.36
CA ALA A 184 1.78 -4.41 9.43
C ALA A 184 1.36 -4.94 10.80
N VAL A 185 0.04 -5.02 11.07
CA VAL A 185 -0.48 -5.60 12.32
C VAL A 185 -0.10 -7.08 12.47
N GLN A 186 -0.03 -7.84 11.35
CA GLN A 186 0.44 -9.24 11.41
C GLN A 186 1.96 -9.33 11.64
N ILE A 187 2.73 -8.34 11.16
CA ILE A 187 4.21 -8.33 11.27
C ILE A 187 4.68 -7.86 12.65
N LEU A 188 4.04 -6.84 13.24
CA LEU A 188 4.46 -6.23 14.50
C LEU A 188 4.69 -7.21 15.67
N PRO A 189 3.95 -8.33 15.82
CA PRO A 189 4.26 -9.34 16.83
C PRO A 189 5.60 -10.07 16.63
N HIS A 190 6.18 -10.03 15.42
CA HIS A 190 7.47 -10.65 15.09
C HIS A 190 8.66 -9.72 15.34
N GLY A 191 8.42 -8.43 15.51
CA GLY A 191 9.42 -7.40 15.77
C GLY A 191 9.04 -6.04 15.20
N PRO A 192 9.79 -4.98 15.55
CA PRO A 192 9.44 -3.63 15.18
C PRO A 192 9.54 -3.36 13.67
N ILE A 193 8.77 -2.38 13.22
CA ILE A 193 8.90 -1.74 11.91
C ILE A 193 9.50 -0.36 12.17
N GLY A 194 10.75 -0.16 11.76
CA GLY A 194 11.46 1.09 11.96
C GLY A 194 11.08 2.16 10.95
N PHE A 195 11.40 3.42 11.26
CA PHE A 195 11.21 4.55 10.35
C PHE A 195 12.57 5.08 9.90
N VAL A 196 12.73 5.29 8.59
CA VAL A 196 13.98 5.72 7.94
C VAL A 196 13.70 7.08 7.27
N PRO A 197 13.90 8.20 7.97
CA PRO A 197 13.50 9.54 7.50
C PRO A 197 14.27 10.02 6.26
N GLU A 198 15.49 9.50 6.04
CA GLU A 198 16.32 9.80 4.87
C GLU A 198 15.87 9.04 3.60
N ALA A 199 15.13 7.95 3.74
CA ALA A 199 14.51 7.27 2.63
C ALA A 199 13.22 8.02 2.22
N VAL A 200 13.33 8.94 1.26
CA VAL A 200 12.21 9.81 0.87
C VAL A 200 11.55 9.30 -0.41
N VAL A 201 10.24 9.13 -0.37
CA VAL A 201 9.42 8.76 -1.52
C VAL A 201 8.37 9.82 -1.75
N TYR A 202 8.37 10.43 -2.93
CA TYR A 202 7.34 11.39 -3.30
C TYR A 202 6.13 10.67 -3.88
N HIS A 203 4.95 11.06 -3.37
CA HIS A 203 3.67 10.53 -3.85
C HIS A 203 2.85 11.65 -4.48
N PRO A 204 2.55 11.61 -5.79
CA PRO A 204 1.73 12.63 -6.44
C PRO A 204 0.32 12.69 -5.85
N ARG A 205 -0.14 13.91 -5.54
CA ARG A 205 -1.53 14.12 -5.13
C ARG A 205 -2.46 13.82 -6.28
N ARG A 206 -3.54 13.13 -5.98
CA ARG A 206 -4.61 12.83 -6.93
C ARG A 206 -5.84 13.64 -6.57
N ARG A 207 -6.49 14.20 -7.59
CA ARG A 207 -7.75 14.89 -7.39
C ARG A 207 -8.88 13.88 -7.19
N ARG A 208 -9.54 13.92 -6.05
CA ARG A 208 -10.78 13.18 -5.81
C ARG A 208 -11.96 13.97 -6.36
N THR A 209 -12.84 13.28 -7.07
CA THR A 209 -14.12 13.78 -7.50
C THR A 209 -15.22 13.11 -6.68
N VAL A 210 -16.41 13.72 -6.64
CA VAL A 210 -17.59 13.11 -6.00
C VAL A 210 -17.87 11.72 -6.58
N VAL A 211 -17.72 11.57 -7.92
CA VAL A 211 -17.90 10.28 -8.59
C VAL A 211 -16.87 9.25 -8.15
N SER A 212 -15.58 9.64 -8.06
CA SER A 212 -14.53 8.72 -7.59
C SER A 212 -14.73 8.33 -6.12
N ALA A 213 -15.14 9.27 -5.27
CA ALA A 213 -15.47 9.00 -3.88
C ALA A 213 -16.68 8.07 -3.74
N TRP A 214 -17.73 8.29 -4.53
CA TRP A 214 -18.89 7.41 -4.56
C TRP A 214 -18.53 5.98 -4.97
N LYS A 215 -17.67 5.82 -6.00
CA LYS A 215 -17.14 4.51 -6.38
C LYS A 215 -16.28 3.88 -5.27
N ALA A 216 -15.48 4.70 -4.58
CA ALA A 216 -14.60 4.24 -3.50
C ALA A 216 -15.35 3.89 -2.19
N ARG A 217 -16.66 4.24 -2.04
CA ARG A 217 -17.45 3.89 -0.84
C ARG A 217 -17.41 2.38 -0.50
N ARG A 218 -17.19 1.54 -1.50
CA ARG A 218 -17.05 0.08 -1.31
C ARG A 218 -15.83 -0.29 -0.47
N ASN A 219 -14.83 0.60 -0.38
CA ASN A 219 -13.62 0.37 0.42
C ASN A 219 -13.90 0.45 1.93
N TRP A 220 -15.01 1.05 2.36
CA TRP A 220 -15.40 1.12 3.77
C TRP A 220 -15.54 -0.25 4.44
N ARG A 221 -15.94 -1.27 3.68
CA ARG A 221 -15.95 -2.66 4.17
C ARG A 221 -14.56 -3.11 4.63
N PHE A 222 -13.49 -2.68 3.97
CA PHE A 222 -12.11 -3.04 4.32
C PHE A 222 -11.66 -2.36 5.60
N VAL A 223 -12.03 -1.10 5.79
CA VAL A 223 -11.81 -0.38 7.06
C VAL A 223 -12.48 -1.11 8.23
N GLN A 224 -13.67 -1.66 8.02
CA GLN A 224 -14.38 -2.44 9.03
C GLN A 224 -13.69 -3.77 9.32
N ILE A 225 -13.29 -4.51 8.27
CA ILE A 225 -12.56 -5.76 8.41
C ILE A 225 -11.28 -5.51 9.22
N LEU A 226 -10.53 -4.47 8.88
CA LEU A 226 -9.33 -4.08 9.61
C LEU A 226 -9.64 -3.75 11.06
N ALA A 227 -10.61 -2.89 11.33
CA ALA A 227 -10.98 -2.50 12.69
C ALA A 227 -11.37 -3.70 13.56
N CYS A 228 -12.06 -4.68 12.97
CA CYS A 228 -12.47 -5.90 13.68
C CYS A 228 -11.28 -6.85 13.91
N ARG A 229 -10.40 -7.05 12.91
CA ARG A 229 -9.26 -7.97 13.02
C ARG A 229 -8.16 -7.45 13.93
N CYS A 230 -7.93 -6.13 13.93
CA CYS A 230 -6.87 -5.52 14.73
C CYS A 230 -7.29 -5.20 16.17
N GLY A 231 -8.49 -5.59 16.59
CA GLY A 231 -8.96 -5.37 17.95
C GLY A 231 -9.28 -3.91 18.30
N PHE A 232 -9.25 -2.98 17.32
CA PHE A 232 -9.75 -1.62 17.51
C PHE A 232 -11.25 -1.61 17.81
N VAL A 233 -11.91 -2.69 17.42
CA VAL A 233 -13.26 -3.05 17.80
C VAL A 233 -13.19 -4.48 18.29
N ALA A 234 -13.25 -4.70 19.60
CA ALA A 234 -13.39 -6.05 20.13
C ALA A 234 -14.64 -6.67 19.49
N TRP A 235 -14.49 -7.83 18.89
CA TRP A 235 -15.60 -8.63 18.38
C TRP A 235 -15.92 -9.70 19.42
N PRO A 236 -16.70 -9.39 20.46
CA PRO A 236 -16.98 -10.37 21.49
C PRO A 236 -18.11 -11.27 21.01
N ALA A 237 -17.90 -12.55 21.12
CA ALA A 237 -18.98 -13.51 20.91
C ALA A 237 -20.19 -13.26 21.86
N ASN A 238 -20.01 -12.52 22.95
CA ASN A 238 -21.00 -12.41 24.03
C ASN A 238 -21.10 -11.07 24.76
N THR A 239 -20.71 -9.93 24.21
CA THR A 239 -20.84 -8.65 24.93
C THR A 239 -21.34 -7.51 24.02
N THR A 240 -21.92 -6.51 24.64
CA THR A 240 -22.61 -5.35 24.10
C THR A 240 -22.02 -4.78 22.79
N ASN A 241 -22.87 -4.32 21.88
CA ASN A 241 -22.54 -3.69 20.58
C ASN A 241 -21.74 -2.37 20.69
N TRP A 242 -21.21 -2.02 21.88
CA TRP A 242 -20.54 -0.75 22.15
C TRP A 242 -19.29 -0.49 21.28
N PRO A 243 -18.34 -1.43 21.10
CA PRO A 243 -17.20 -1.22 20.22
C PRO A 243 -17.58 -1.04 18.75
N ARG A 244 -18.62 -1.78 18.28
CA ARG A 244 -19.19 -1.60 16.94
C ARG A 244 -19.80 -0.23 16.77
N LEU A 245 -20.48 0.27 17.81
CA LEU A 245 -21.07 1.60 17.82
C LEU A 245 -20.01 2.69 17.76
N GLN A 246 -18.86 2.54 18.44
CA GLN A 246 -17.74 3.48 18.34
C GLN A 246 -17.16 3.52 16.93
N THR A 247 -16.96 2.38 16.27
CA THR A 247 -16.51 2.32 14.87
C THR A 247 -17.52 2.96 13.94
N ALA A 248 -18.80 2.68 14.14
CA ALA A 248 -19.88 3.29 13.38
C ALA A 248 -19.87 4.83 13.55
N THR A 249 -19.75 5.32 14.78
CA THR A 249 -19.69 6.76 15.07
C THR A 249 -18.47 7.42 14.42
N CYS A 250 -17.31 6.77 14.46
CA CYS A 250 -16.10 7.27 13.84
C CYS A 250 -16.25 7.38 12.31
N ALA A 251 -16.77 6.32 11.67
CA ALA A 251 -16.99 6.28 10.24
C ALA A 251 -18.06 7.28 9.76
N THR A 252 -19.15 7.42 10.51
CA THR A 252 -20.29 8.26 10.10
C THR A 252 -20.13 9.74 10.43
N LEU A 253 -19.36 10.12 11.44
CA LEU A 253 -19.28 11.49 11.91
C LEU A 253 -17.88 12.12 11.81
N LYS A 254 -16.83 11.45 12.34
CA LYS A 254 -15.51 12.09 12.44
C LYS A 254 -14.85 12.38 11.09
N LEU A 255 -14.84 11.41 10.17
CA LEU A 255 -14.19 11.58 8.86
C LEU A 255 -14.93 12.58 7.95
N PRO A 256 -16.26 12.50 7.77
CA PRO A 256 -17.01 13.50 7.01
C PRO A 256 -16.88 14.90 7.58
N PHE A 257 -16.94 15.05 8.92
CA PHE A 257 -16.80 16.34 9.59
C PHE A 257 -15.41 16.94 9.38
N GLY A 258 -14.35 16.15 9.53
CA GLY A 258 -12.97 16.60 9.28
C GLY A 258 -12.78 17.08 7.84
N ARG A 259 -13.37 16.38 6.85
CA ARG A 259 -13.31 16.76 5.44
C ARG A 259 -14.13 18.04 5.15
N ALA A 260 -15.31 18.17 5.73
CA ALA A 260 -16.13 19.39 5.60
C ALA A 260 -15.38 20.61 6.17
N LEU A 261 -14.76 20.47 7.33
CA LEU A 261 -13.96 21.55 7.94
C LEU A 261 -12.74 21.92 7.08
N SER A 262 -12.06 20.93 6.48
CA SER A 262 -10.96 21.17 5.55
C SER A 262 -11.43 21.88 4.28
N ALA A 263 -12.59 21.50 3.73
CA ALA A 263 -13.20 22.16 2.58
C ALA A 263 -13.53 23.63 2.90
N MET A 264 -14.13 23.91 4.04
CA MET A 264 -14.41 25.28 4.49
C MET A 264 -13.14 26.14 4.59
N LYS A 265 -12.03 25.58 5.12
CA LYS A 265 -10.73 26.29 5.19
C LYS A 265 -10.13 26.61 3.81
N SER A 266 -10.55 25.91 2.76
CA SER A 266 -10.04 26.12 1.40
C SER A 266 -10.84 27.13 0.57
N ILE A 267 -11.98 27.66 1.07
CA ILE A 267 -12.87 28.58 0.34
C ILE A 267 -12.11 29.79 -0.23
N GLY A 268 -11.25 30.41 0.58
CA GLY A 268 -10.46 31.58 0.15
C GLY A 268 -9.37 31.30 -0.87
N ARG A 269 -8.95 30.03 -1.04
CA ARG A 269 -7.87 29.61 -1.95
C ARG A 269 -8.41 28.98 -3.24
N SER A 270 -9.46 28.21 -3.15
CA SER A 270 -10.09 27.51 -4.28
C SER A 270 -11.58 27.24 -3.95
N PRO A 271 -12.48 28.15 -4.31
CA PRO A 271 -13.91 27.95 -4.06
C PRO A 271 -14.47 26.68 -4.70
N ALA A 272 -14.03 26.36 -5.93
CA ALA A 272 -14.46 25.14 -6.63
C ALA A 272 -14.06 23.86 -5.88
N ASP A 273 -12.83 23.81 -5.33
CA ASP A 273 -12.36 22.68 -4.53
C ASP A 273 -13.06 22.62 -3.17
N ALA A 274 -13.44 23.77 -2.59
CA ALA A 274 -14.22 23.81 -1.36
C ALA A 274 -15.59 23.19 -1.56
N VAL A 275 -16.31 23.56 -2.64
CA VAL A 275 -17.61 22.98 -2.99
C VAL A 275 -17.48 21.47 -3.25
N ALA A 276 -16.47 21.06 -4.03
CA ALA A 276 -16.21 19.65 -4.29
C ALA A 276 -15.86 18.88 -2.99
N GLY A 277 -15.10 19.49 -2.08
CA GLY A 277 -14.76 18.92 -0.78
C GLY A 277 -15.98 18.71 0.13
N LEU A 278 -16.94 19.64 0.12
CA LEU A 278 -18.22 19.45 0.82
C LEU A 278 -19.03 18.30 0.22
N GLY A 279 -19.06 18.19 -1.13
CA GLY A 279 -19.66 17.04 -1.81
C GLY A 279 -19.02 15.70 -1.42
N LEU A 280 -17.68 15.65 -1.26
CA LEU A 280 -16.98 14.49 -0.77
C LEU A 280 -17.35 14.14 0.68
N ALA A 281 -17.51 15.14 1.54
CA ALA A 281 -17.94 14.92 2.93
C ALA A 281 -19.34 14.29 3.01
N ILE A 282 -20.26 14.71 2.12
CA ILE A 282 -21.60 14.10 2.01
C ILE A 282 -21.49 12.64 1.57
N VAL A 283 -20.65 12.34 0.55
CA VAL A 283 -20.43 10.96 0.10
C VAL A 283 -19.87 10.09 1.21
N ASP A 284 -18.90 10.58 1.98
CA ASP A 284 -18.32 9.84 3.11
C ASP A 284 -19.39 9.58 4.21
N CYS A 285 -20.26 10.56 4.48
CA CYS A 285 -21.36 10.39 5.42
C CYS A 285 -22.34 9.29 4.96
N ILE A 286 -22.75 9.32 3.68
CA ILE A 286 -23.63 8.29 3.11
C ILE A 286 -22.94 6.91 3.14
N ALA A 287 -21.66 6.85 2.77
CA ALA A 287 -20.89 5.61 2.81
C ALA A 287 -20.83 5.03 4.22
N GLY A 288 -20.50 5.86 5.22
CA GLY A 288 -20.45 5.43 6.62
C GLY A 288 -21.79 4.90 7.11
N THR A 289 -22.88 5.61 6.86
CA THR A 289 -24.23 5.18 7.29
C THR A 289 -24.72 3.93 6.57
N SER A 290 -24.43 3.78 5.27
CA SER A 290 -24.83 2.59 4.49
C SER A 290 -24.16 1.29 5.01
N MET A 291 -23.03 1.42 5.73
CA MET A 291 -22.30 0.29 6.29
C MET A 291 -22.67 -0.06 7.73
N LEU A 292 -23.54 0.74 8.39
CA LEU A 292 -23.97 0.49 9.77
C LEU A 292 -24.48 -0.93 10.01
N PRO A 293 -25.35 -1.52 9.15
CA PRO A 293 -25.81 -2.88 9.35
C PRO A 293 -24.68 -3.90 9.36
N THR A 294 -23.70 -3.75 8.43
CA THR A 294 -22.54 -4.65 8.35
C THR A 294 -21.65 -4.51 9.60
N ILE A 295 -21.42 -3.27 10.08
CA ILE A 295 -20.63 -3.02 11.28
C ILE A 295 -21.31 -3.65 12.52
N LEU A 296 -22.63 -3.49 12.63
CA LEU A 296 -23.37 -3.93 13.81
C LEU A 296 -23.65 -5.45 13.82
N PHE A 297 -23.93 -6.04 12.67
CA PHE A 297 -24.47 -7.40 12.57
C PHE A 297 -23.69 -8.33 11.64
N GLY A 298 -22.74 -7.81 10.84
CA GLY A 298 -21.97 -8.61 9.87
C GLY A 298 -20.99 -9.57 10.55
N SER A 299 -20.60 -10.64 9.84
CA SER A 299 -19.49 -11.52 10.21
C SER A 299 -18.15 -10.95 9.73
N ILE A 300 -17.08 -11.27 10.45
CA ILE A 300 -15.72 -10.92 10.03
C ILE A 300 -15.26 -11.92 8.97
N PRO A 301 -14.96 -11.51 7.74
CA PRO A 301 -14.39 -12.41 6.75
C PRO A 301 -13.04 -12.97 7.21
N GLN A 302 -12.79 -14.24 6.91
CA GLN A 302 -11.48 -14.84 7.15
C GLN A 302 -10.44 -14.26 6.19
N ARG A 303 -9.19 -14.26 6.65
CA ARG A 303 -8.04 -13.81 5.86
C ARG A 303 -7.80 -14.76 4.69
N GLN A 304 -7.57 -14.19 3.49
CA GLN A 304 -7.22 -14.94 2.29
C GLN A 304 -5.73 -14.76 2.01
N SER A 305 -5.00 -15.87 1.98
CA SER A 305 -3.55 -15.86 1.77
C SER A 305 -3.13 -17.02 0.88
N ARG A 306 -2.24 -16.77 -0.06
CA ARG A 306 -1.62 -17.81 -0.88
C ARG A 306 -0.48 -18.57 -0.19
N PHE A 307 0.05 -18.04 0.92
CA PHE A 307 1.18 -18.62 1.65
C PHE A 307 0.77 -19.44 2.88
N LEU A 308 -0.46 -19.28 3.36
CA LEU A 308 -0.99 -20.05 4.48
C LEU A 308 -1.88 -21.17 3.96
N PRO A 309 -1.89 -22.35 4.62
CA PRO A 309 -2.85 -23.40 4.30
C PRO A 309 -4.27 -22.83 4.44
N GLY A 310 -5.12 -23.11 3.47
CA GLY A 310 -6.53 -22.76 3.52
C GLY A 310 -7.20 -23.29 4.79
N PRO A 311 -8.38 -22.74 5.19
CA PRO A 311 -9.11 -23.28 6.33
C PRO A 311 -9.32 -24.79 6.14
N ARG A 312 -8.88 -25.57 7.13
CA ARG A 312 -9.19 -27.01 7.13
C ARG A 312 -10.70 -27.14 7.11
N ALA A 313 -11.22 -27.97 6.18
CA ALA A 313 -12.62 -28.32 6.19
C ALA A 313 -12.99 -28.84 7.60
N PRO A 314 -14.13 -28.46 8.15
CA PRO A 314 -14.56 -29.01 9.43
C PRO A 314 -14.65 -30.53 9.27
N THR A 315 -13.91 -31.23 10.13
CA THR A 315 -13.95 -32.70 10.28
C THR A 315 -15.28 -33.13 10.83
#